data_6f42fd37b4e5be4a569de0edf38cff6d
#
_entry.id   6f42fd37b4e5be4a569de0edf38cff6d
#
_cell.length_a   1.000
_cell.length_b   1.000
_cell.length_c   1.000
_cell.angle_alpha   90.00
_cell.angle_beta   90.00
_cell.angle_gamma   90.00
#
_symmetry.space_group_name_H-M   'P 1'
#
loop_
_entity.id
_entity.type
_entity.pdbx_description
1 polymer ?
#
loop_
_entity_poly.entity_id
_entity_poly.type
_entity_poly.pdbx_seq_one_letter_code
_entity_poly.pdbx_strand_id
1 'polypeptide(L)'
;MTHCGRFSLWTDTSPGLAAAVCEARAVSRSEADLTLAGGKIRTPAHPSGFVSALAVRDGVVAAVGSDDEIRELTGRRTRVIDLRGRLALPAFGDAHVHPVGGGLESLRCNLVGPRSRQECLEVVAEYCASLPPGAWVTGGGWTMSAFPGGLPAAADLDTVTGGRPAFLPNRDHHSAWVNTAAMTIAGIDTRTPDPVDGRIERDESGRPTGALHDGAMRLVAAHVPAATEAELLTGLVAGQSHLHSLGITSFQDACVGAAAELGLPDSFGAYLMAADYGMLDSHVTAALWWDRDRGLGQIDDLLARREQATDGRFRATTVKLMLDGVCETFTAAMSAPYTDRAGHPTDHSGRLFIEREELFEAARRLSAEGFQLHFHAIGDLAVTTALDALAALPADSRRAARHHLAHLQFITPRDMGRFAELGVVANFQPLWACAEAQMEELTLPFVGAERALWQYQIGSLLGLGTRIAFGSDWPVSSADPLQEIHVAVNRVLSGRLGRPGMPECENPFLPDQAITVDAAVDAFTSGVAWVNHAEDVTGRLLPGMRADVVVLDQDLFTIPPGDIGSTSVVATVAGGTVVYGDR
;
A
#
# COMPACT_ATOMS: atom_id res chain seq x y z
N MET A 1 25.39 -19.58 -29.84
CA MET A 1 26.29 -18.43 -29.88
C MET A 1 25.71 -17.42 -28.91
N THR A 2 26.30 -17.36 -27.76
CA THR A 2 25.91 -16.62 -26.57
C THR A 2 26.09 -15.13 -26.76
N HIS A 3 25.01 -14.35 -26.75
CA HIS A 3 25.08 -12.89 -26.58
C HIS A 3 24.70 -12.56 -25.15
N CYS A 4 25.75 -12.36 -24.35
CA CYS A 4 25.64 -11.75 -23.02
C CYS A 4 25.43 -10.24 -23.21
N GLY A 5 24.19 -9.78 -23.11
CA GLY A 5 23.85 -8.36 -23.09
C GLY A 5 24.18 -7.79 -21.72
N ARG A 6 25.12 -6.85 -21.66
CA ARG A 6 25.41 -6.05 -20.45
C ARG A 6 24.20 -5.20 -20.13
N PHE A 7 23.53 -5.49 -19.03
CA PHE A 7 22.56 -4.57 -18.41
C PHE A 7 23.31 -3.32 -17.93
N SER A 8 22.99 -2.18 -18.50
CA SER A 8 23.46 -0.90 -18.00
C SER A 8 22.61 -0.53 -16.78
N LEU A 9 23.20 -0.69 -15.60
CA LEU A 9 22.70 -0.04 -14.38
C LEU A 9 22.53 1.47 -14.67
N TRP A 10 21.40 2.02 -14.31
CA TRP A 10 21.13 3.44 -14.35
C TRP A 10 22.14 4.18 -13.46
N THR A 11 23.20 4.69 -14.05
CA THR A 11 24.05 5.70 -13.40
C THR A 11 23.40 7.05 -13.66
N ASP A 12 22.69 7.56 -12.66
CA ASP A 12 22.25 8.95 -12.64
C ASP A 12 23.50 9.84 -12.58
N THR A 13 23.92 10.37 -13.73
CA THR A 13 25.04 11.30 -13.84
C THR A 13 24.56 12.74 -13.71
N SER A 14 23.77 13.03 -12.67
CA SER A 14 23.49 14.42 -12.31
C SER A 14 24.79 15.08 -11.82
N PRO A 15 25.23 16.23 -12.36
CA PRO A 15 26.50 16.88 -11.98
C PRO A 15 26.60 17.29 -10.51
N GLY A 16 25.51 17.25 -9.76
CA GLY A 16 25.45 17.54 -8.32
C GLY A 16 26.02 16.44 -7.40
N LEU A 17 26.00 15.16 -7.81
CA LEU A 17 26.45 14.06 -6.94
C LEU A 17 27.97 14.05 -6.74
N ALA A 18 28.74 14.39 -7.76
CA ALA A 18 30.21 14.42 -7.68
C ALA A 18 30.73 15.59 -6.84
N ALA A 19 30.00 16.72 -6.78
CA ALA A 19 30.37 17.87 -5.97
C ALA A 19 30.09 17.61 -4.47
N ALA A 20 28.97 16.97 -4.13
CA ALA A 20 28.60 16.64 -2.76
C ALA A 20 29.58 15.66 -2.09
N VAL A 21 30.20 14.76 -2.84
CA VAL A 21 31.20 13.80 -2.30
C VAL A 21 32.54 14.48 -2.02
N CYS A 22 32.89 15.58 -2.71
CA CYS A 22 34.14 16.32 -2.43
C CYS A 22 34.02 17.34 -1.28
N GLU A 23 32.85 17.93 -1.03
CA GLU A 23 32.66 18.87 0.09
C GLU A 23 32.51 18.19 1.46
N ALA A 24 32.17 16.90 1.52
CA ALA A 24 32.01 16.13 2.75
C ALA A 24 33.31 15.97 3.60
N ARG A 25 34.47 16.48 3.15
CA ARG A 25 35.76 16.38 3.87
C ARG A 25 36.00 17.43 4.97
N ALA A 26 35.09 18.36 5.20
CA ALA A 26 35.21 19.37 6.25
C ALA A 26 34.06 19.31 7.26
N VAL A 27 33.69 18.10 7.72
CA VAL A 27 32.72 17.96 8.80
C VAL A 27 33.39 18.38 10.12
N SER A 28 32.82 19.38 10.79
CA SER A 28 33.14 19.76 12.14
C SER A 28 33.25 18.48 13.02
N ARG A 29 34.29 18.40 13.87
CA ARG A 29 34.57 17.29 14.82
C ARG A 29 33.56 17.17 15.96
N SER A 30 32.29 17.52 15.77
CA SER A 30 31.25 17.34 16.80
C SER A 30 30.81 15.88 16.86
N GLU A 31 30.57 15.38 18.08
CA GLU A 31 30.14 14.02 18.36
C GLU A 31 28.81 13.70 17.61
N ALA A 32 28.63 12.46 17.20
CA ALA A 32 27.36 11.96 16.67
C ALA A 32 26.36 11.72 17.80
N ASP A 33 25.07 11.81 17.51
CA ASP A 33 24.00 11.45 18.45
C ASP A 33 23.81 9.93 18.50
N LEU A 34 23.90 9.29 17.31
CA LEU A 34 23.75 7.86 17.11
C LEU A 34 24.81 7.36 16.13
N THR A 35 25.36 6.18 16.38
CA THR A 35 26.17 5.43 15.40
C THR A 35 25.65 4.00 15.25
N LEU A 36 25.67 3.49 14.03
CA LEU A 36 25.48 2.09 13.71
C LEU A 36 26.83 1.55 13.23
N ALA A 37 27.33 0.44 13.78
CA ALA A 37 28.66 -0.07 13.48
C ALA A 37 28.71 -1.60 13.53
N GLY A 38 29.77 -2.19 12.96
CA GLY A 38 30.00 -3.63 13.01
C GLY A 38 29.04 -4.45 12.15
N GLY A 39 28.58 -3.93 11.02
CA GLY A 39 27.63 -4.62 10.14
C GLY A 39 27.87 -4.38 8.67
N LYS A 40 26.78 -4.53 7.88
CA LYS A 40 26.76 -4.29 6.44
C LYS A 40 25.65 -3.26 6.14
N ILE A 41 26.03 -2.04 5.78
CA ILE A 41 25.11 -0.92 5.57
C ILE A 41 25.06 -0.60 4.07
N ARG A 42 23.87 -0.70 3.45
CA ARG A 42 23.68 -0.38 2.03
C ARG A 42 23.68 1.14 1.82
N THR A 43 24.59 1.61 0.97
CA THR A 43 24.68 3.03 0.60
C THR A 43 25.30 3.21 -0.79
N PRO A 44 24.78 4.11 -1.64
CA PRO A 44 25.41 4.45 -2.90
C PRO A 44 26.68 5.33 -2.75
N ALA A 45 27.01 5.78 -1.54
CA ALA A 45 28.22 6.60 -1.29
C ALA A 45 29.53 5.81 -1.46
N HIS A 46 29.48 4.49 -1.50
CA HIS A 46 30.66 3.63 -1.65
C HIS A 46 30.57 2.77 -2.93
N PRO A 47 31.66 2.56 -3.69
CA PRO A 47 31.64 1.81 -4.95
C PRO A 47 31.14 0.36 -4.83
N SER A 48 31.32 -0.30 -3.68
CA SER A 48 30.78 -1.63 -3.42
C SER A 48 29.28 -1.64 -3.12
N GLY A 49 28.65 -0.47 -2.96
CA GLY A 49 27.27 -0.34 -2.48
C GLY A 49 27.10 -0.53 -0.96
N PHE A 50 28.18 -0.83 -0.21
CA PHE A 50 28.13 -1.14 1.22
C PHE A 50 29.30 -0.55 2.00
N VAL A 51 29.01 -0.18 3.28
CA VAL A 51 30.01 0.23 4.29
C VAL A 51 29.74 -0.53 5.60
N SER A 52 30.65 -0.42 6.60
CA SER A 52 30.47 -1.12 7.87
C SER A 52 29.85 -0.26 8.97
N ALA A 53 29.87 1.07 8.83
CA ALA A 53 29.35 1.97 9.86
C ALA A 53 28.74 3.26 9.28
N LEU A 54 27.88 3.89 10.11
CA LEU A 54 27.18 5.14 9.82
C LEU A 54 27.05 5.97 11.09
N ALA A 55 27.22 7.29 10.97
CA ALA A 55 27.02 8.26 12.05
C ALA A 55 25.82 9.15 11.75
N VAL A 56 25.03 9.45 12.77
CA VAL A 56 23.84 10.33 12.73
C VAL A 56 24.07 11.53 13.63
N ARG A 57 23.65 12.71 13.16
CA ARG A 57 23.61 13.94 13.95
C ARG A 57 22.40 14.77 13.55
N ASP A 58 21.71 15.31 14.53
CA ASP A 58 20.52 16.17 14.32
C ASP A 58 19.48 15.52 13.37
N GLY A 59 19.32 14.18 13.50
CA GLY A 59 18.35 13.42 12.70
C GLY A 59 18.78 13.11 11.27
N VAL A 60 19.98 13.53 10.82
CA VAL A 60 20.49 13.26 9.47
C VAL A 60 21.74 12.39 9.51
N VAL A 61 22.00 11.70 8.41
CA VAL A 61 23.24 10.96 8.20
C VAL A 61 24.40 11.97 8.14
N ALA A 62 25.28 11.93 9.14
CA ALA A 62 26.45 12.81 9.18
C ALA A 62 27.63 12.24 8.39
N ALA A 63 27.82 10.93 8.44
CA ALA A 63 28.87 10.23 7.69
C ALA A 63 28.52 8.75 7.51
N VAL A 64 29.07 8.14 6.46
CA VAL A 64 29.08 6.69 6.21
C VAL A 64 30.51 6.26 5.89
N GLY A 65 30.95 5.11 6.36
CA GLY A 65 32.32 4.65 6.16
C GLY A 65 32.64 3.35 6.90
N SER A 66 33.93 3.14 7.18
CA SER A 66 34.40 2.04 8.00
C SER A 66 34.13 2.28 9.50
N ASP A 67 34.18 1.20 10.29
CA ASP A 67 34.06 1.27 11.75
C ASP A 67 35.08 2.23 12.38
N ASP A 68 36.32 2.25 11.84
CA ASP A 68 37.40 3.10 12.36
C ASP A 68 37.11 4.59 12.08
N GLU A 69 36.63 4.92 10.87
CA GLU A 69 36.27 6.30 10.50
C GLU A 69 35.10 6.82 11.35
N ILE A 70 34.07 6.01 11.58
CA ILE A 70 32.89 6.41 12.35
C ILE A 70 33.18 6.46 13.85
N ARG A 71 34.11 5.64 14.34
CA ARG A 71 34.56 5.68 15.75
C ARG A 71 35.14 7.05 16.14
N GLU A 72 35.76 7.77 15.20
CA GLU A 72 36.28 9.13 15.47
C GLU A 72 35.15 10.14 15.75
N LEU A 73 33.93 9.86 15.32
CA LEU A 73 32.73 10.68 15.56
C LEU A 73 31.94 10.21 16.81
N THR A 74 32.32 9.07 17.40
CA THR A 74 31.64 8.49 18.56
C THR A 74 32.16 9.08 19.84
N GLY A 75 31.35 9.82 20.57
CA GLY A 75 31.67 10.43 21.84
C GLY A 75 30.99 9.74 23.02
N ARG A 76 31.13 10.36 24.23
CA ARG A 76 30.59 9.78 25.47
C ARG A 76 29.05 9.78 25.52
N ARG A 77 28.38 10.66 24.74
CA ARG A 77 26.93 10.79 24.69
C ARG A 77 26.32 10.10 23.46
N THR A 78 27.17 9.63 22.55
CA THR A 78 26.73 8.93 21.36
C THR A 78 26.10 7.59 21.73
N ARG A 79 24.89 7.36 21.31
CA ARG A 79 24.26 6.04 21.34
C ARG A 79 24.90 5.17 20.26
N VAL A 80 25.22 3.92 20.58
CA VAL A 80 25.82 2.98 19.61
C VAL A 80 24.89 1.79 19.43
N ILE A 81 24.52 1.51 18.18
CA ILE A 81 23.85 0.28 17.78
C ILE A 81 24.91 -0.64 17.17
N ASP A 82 25.22 -1.72 17.87
CA ASP A 82 26.09 -2.80 17.37
C ASP A 82 25.29 -3.70 16.42
N LEU A 83 25.60 -3.63 15.14
CA LEU A 83 24.92 -4.42 14.11
C LEU A 83 25.26 -5.91 14.16
N ARG A 84 26.38 -6.30 14.76
CA ARG A 84 26.80 -7.72 14.89
C ARG A 84 26.80 -8.47 13.56
N GLY A 85 27.30 -7.84 12.50
CA GLY A 85 27.31 -8.39 11.15
C GLY A 85 25.98 -8.31 10.38
N ARG A 86 24.93 -7.78 10.97
CA ARG A 86 23.59 -7.66 10.36
C ARG A 86 23.56 -6.65 9.24
N LEU A 87 22.54 -6.79 8.38
CA LEU A 87 22.26 -5.86 7.30
C LEU A 87 21.47 -4.65 7.81
N ALA A 88 21.94 -3.45 7.43
CA ALA A 88 21.16 -2.22 7.55
C ALA A 88 20.90 -1.62 6.17
N LEU A 89 19.66 -1.21 5.94
CA LEU A 89 19.17 -0.60 4.71
C LEU A 89 18.64 0.82 5.01
N PRO A 90 18.47 1.70 3.98
CA PRO A 90 17.50 2.76 4.12
C PRO A 90 16.19 2.17 4.61
N ALA A 91 15.54 2.80 5.58
CA ALA A 91 14.23 2.34 6.02
C ALA A 91 13.27 2.25 4.82
N PHE A 92 12.37 1.30 4.88
CA PHE A 92 11.38 1.12 3.84
C PHE A 92 10.42 2.31 3.79
N GLY A 93 9.90 2.57 2.60
CA GLY A 93 8.74 3.39 2.38
C GLY A 93 7.59 2.53 1.86
N ASP A 94 6.37 3.05 1.93
CA ASP A 94 5.17 2.42 1.40
C ASP A 94 4.44 3.40 0.48
N ALA A 95 4.30 3.07 -0.81
CA ALA A 95 3.71 3.98 -1.79
C ALA A 95 2.18 3.94 -1.83
N HIS A 96 1.55 3.05 -1.05
CA HIS A 96 0.10 2.88 -1.01
C HIS A 96 -0.31 2.12 0.26
N VAL A 97 -0.81 2.84 1.26
CA VAL A 97 -1.21 2.26 2.56
C VAL A 97 -2.36 3.07 3.18
N HIS A 98 -3.11 2.48 4.12
CA HIS A 98 -4.23 3.12 4.83
C HIS A 98 -4.04 3.06 6.36
N PRO A 99 -3.08 3.80 6.95
CA PRO A 99 -2.65 3.59 8.33
C PRO A 99 -3.71 3.88 9.37
N VAL A 100 -4.56 4.88 9.13
CA VAL A 100 -5.64 5.22 10.06
C VAL A 100 -6.71 4.13 10.08
N GLY A 101 -7.13 3.67 8.90
CA GLY A 101 -8.09 2.58 8.75
C GLY A 101 -7.59 1.28 9.39
N GLY A 102 -6.40 0.84 9.00
CA GLY A 102 -5.78 -0.37 9.53
C GLY A 102 -5.52 -0.32 11.04
N GLY A 103 -5.09 0.84 11.54
CA GLY A 103 -4.93 1.05 12.98
C GLY A 103 -6.26 0.96 13.74
N LEU A 104 -7.33 1.58 13.24
CA LEU A 104 -8.66 1.46 13.82
C LEU A 104 -9.18 0.02 13.80
N GLU A 105 -9.04 -0.68 12.68
CA GLU A 105 -9.45 -2.08 12.56
C GLU A 105 -8.70 -2.98 13.54
N SER A 106 -7.39 -2.75 13.71
CA SER A 106 -6.58 -3.51 14.67
C SER A 106 -7.04 -3.33 16.13
N LEU A 107 -7.67 -2.20 16.45
CA LEU A 107 -8.20 -1.87 17.78
C LEU A 107 -9.68 -2.24 17.95
N ARG A 108 -10.37 -2.67 16.89
CA ARG A 108 -11.78 -3.04 16.88
C ARG A 108 -11.94 -4.55 16.64
N CYS A 109 -13.07 -4.98 16.05
CA CYS A 109 -13.29 -6.38 15.66
C CYS A 109 -12.34 -6.77 14.53
N ASN A 110 -11.15 -7.25 14.86
CA ASN A 110 -10.09 -7.55 13.90
C ASN A 110 -10.27 -8.98 13.34
N LEU A 111 -10.66 -9.07 12.07
CA LEU A 111 -10.89 -10.34 11.36
C LEU A 111 -9.77 -10.70 10.37
N VAL A 112 -8.58 -10.08 10.48
CA VAL A 112 -7.43 -10.36 9.60
C VAL A 112 -6.84 -11.77 9.84
N GLY A 113 -6.86 -12.27 11.07
CA GLY A 113 -6.31 -13.58 11.43
C GLY A 113 -7.18 -14.80 11.07
N PRO A 114 -8.51 -14.74 11.31
CA PRO A 114 -9.44 -15.83 11.03
C PRO A 114 -9.42 -16.29 9.58
N ARG A 115 -9.45 -17.62 9.38
CA ARG A 115 -9.36 -18.24 8.05
C ARG A 115 -10.58 -19.10 7.69
N SER A 116 -11.56 -19.13 8.56
CA SER A 116 -12.83 -19.82 8.36
C SER A 116 -13.98 -19.01 8.92
N ARG A 117 -15.19 -19.25 8.39
CA ARG A 117 -16.42 -18.65 8.92
C ARG A 117 -16.54 -18.82 10.44
N GLN A 118 -16.21 -20.02 10.94
CA GLN A 118 -16.34 -20.33 12.36
C GLN A 118 -15.40 -19.48 13.22
N GLU A 119 -14.14 -19.36 12.82
CA GLU A 119 -13.15 -18.51 13.51
C GLU A 119 -13.58 -17.03 13.48
N CYS A 120 -14.10 -16.53 12.34
CA CYS A 120 -14.64 -15.17 12.26
C CYS A 120 -15.76 -14.94 13.29
N LEU A 121 -16.70 -15.89 13.40
CA LEU A 121 -17.82 -15.80 14.35
C LEU A 121 -17.35 -15.83 15.81
N GLU A 122 -16.32 -16.60 16.13
CA GLU A 122 -15.71 -16.65 17.46
C GLU A 122 -15.12 -15.29 17.85
N VAL A 123 -14.36 -14.65 16.94
CA VAL A 123 -13.81 -13.31 17.19
C VAL A 123 -14.91 -12.26 17.32
N VAL A 124 -15.95 -12.31 16.49
CA VAL A 124 -17.10 -11.40 16.61
C VAL A 124 -17.81 -11.57 17.95
N ALA A 125 -18.03 -12.82 18.39
CA ALA A 125 -18.66 -13.12 19.67
C ALA A 125 -17.85 -12.56 20.87
N GLU A 126 -16.53 -12.77 20.85
CA GLU A 126 -15.61 -12.24 21.87
C GLU A 126 -15.65 -10.71 21.91
N TYR A 127 -15.56 -10.07 20.74
CA TYR A 127 -15.63 -8.61 20.64
C TYR A 127 -16.98 -8.07 21.14
N CYS A 128 -18.09 -8.68 20.77
CA CYS A 128 -19.44 -8.32 21.25
C CYS A 128 -19.57 -8.38 22.77
N ALA A 129 -18.88 -9.30 23.43
CA ALA A 129 -18.89 -9.42 24.89
C ALA A 129 -18.24 -8.20 25.59
N SER A 130 -17.32 -7.52 24.91
CA SER A 130 -16.65 -6.31 25.42
C SER A 130 -17.43 -5.01 25.16
N LEU A 131 -18.44 -5.03 24.27
CA LEU A 131 -19.18 -3.85 23.85
C LEU A 131 -20.35 -3.52 24.79
N PRO A 132 -20.65 -2.21 24.99
CA PRO A 132 -21.85 -1.80 25.68
C PRO A 132 -23.11 -2.23 24.92
N PRO A 133 -24.28 -2.36 25.61
CA PRO A 133 -25.53 -2.70 24.96
C PRO A 133 -25.90 -1.72 23.84
N GLY A 134 -26.32 -2.23 22.69
CA GLY A 134 -26.76 -1.43 21.54
C GLY A 134 -25.64 -0.80 20.72
N ALA A 135 -24.38 -0.98 21.09
CA ALA A 135 -23.26 -0.49 20.27
C ALA A 135 -23.19 -1.24 18.93
N TRP A 136 -22.75 -0.56 17.90
CA TRP A 136 -22.40 -1.19 16.62
C TRP A 136 -21.19 -2.09 16.76
N VAL A 137 -21.23 -3.24 16.07
CA VAL A 137 -20.08 -4.11 15.88
C VAL A 137 -19.34 -3.60 14.63
N THR A 138 -18.19 -2.96 14.85
CA THR A 138 -17.35 -2.39 13.80
C THR A 138 -15.95 -2.97 13.86
N GLY A 139 -15.24 -2.93 12.74
CA GLY A 139 -13.94 -3.56 12.52
C GLY A 139 -13.93 -4.08 11.10
N GLY A 140 -13.20 -5.15 10.82
CA GLY A 140 -13.15 -5.71 9.46
C GLY A 140 -11.98 -6.64 9.22
N GLY A 141 -11.62 -6.82 7.95
CA GLY A 141 -10.44 -7.58 7.54
C GLY A 141 -10.67 -9.06 7.24
N TRP A 142 -11.93 -9.53 7.20
CA TRP A 142 -12.22 -10.92 6.81
C TRP A 142 -11.89 -11.18 5.34
N THR A 143 -11.41 -12.39 5.04
CA THR A 143 -11.10 -12.81 3.67
C THR A 143 -12.29 -13.50 3.03
N MET A 144 -12.55 -13.22 1.76
CA MET A 144 -13.62 -13.87 0.98
C MET A 144 -13.44 -15.40 0.95
N SER A 145 -12.22 -15.89 0.87
CA SER A 145 -11.92 -17.33 0.86
C SER A 145 -12.30 -18.08 2.15
N ALA A 146 -12.62 -17.37 3.24
CA ALA A 146 -13.16 -17.98 4.47
C ALA A 146 -14.63 -18.41 4.35
N PHE A 147 -15.32 -17.96 3.29
CA PHE A 147 -16.75 -18.18 3.09
C PHE A 147 -17.02 -18.90 1.77
N PRO A 148 -18.03 -19.80 1.73
CA PRO A 148 -18.43 -20.47 0.49
C PRO A 148 -18.78 -19.46 -0.61
N GLY A 149 -18.14 -19.58 -1.78
CA GLY A 149 -18.35 -18.64 -2.89
C GLY A 149 -17.91 -17.19 -2.61
N GLY A 150 -17.15 -16.97 -1.52
CA GLY A 150 -16.72 -15.63 -1.13
C GLY A 150 -17.78 -14.79 -0.40
N LEU A 151 -18.97 -15.36 -0.13
CA LEU A 151 -20.15 -14.62 0.32
C LEU A 151 -20.56 -14.98 1.76
N PRO A 152 -20.39 -14.08 2.73
CA PRO A 152 -20.88 -14.25 4.07
C PRO A 152 -22.40 -13.99 4.17
N ALA A 153 -23.06 -14.57 5.19
CA ALA A 153 -24.48 -14.41 5.41
C ALA A 153 -24.81 -13.61 6.69
N ALA A 154 -25.82 -12.73 6.62
CA ALA A 154 -26.32 -11.98 7.76
C ALA A 154 -26.75 -12.89 8.91
N ALA A 155 -27.39 -14.04 8.58
CA ALA A 155 -27.85 -15.01 9.55
C ALA A 155 -26.73 -15.57 10.44
N ASP A 156 -25.51 -15.65 9.93
CA ASP A 156 -24.36 -16.08 10.72
C ASP A 156 -24.02 -15.05 11.82
N LEU A 157 -23.93 -13.76 11.46
CA LEU A 157 -23.70 -12.67 12.42
C LEU A 157 -24.84 -12.53 13.45
N ASP A 158 -26.08 -12.75 13.03
CA ASP A 158 -27.24 -12.66 13.92
C ASP A 158 -27.12 -13.63 15.11
N THR A 159 -26.42 -14.77 14.92
CA THR A 159 -26.22 -15.77 15.99
C THR A 159 -25.29 -15.28 17.10
N VAL A 160 -24.37 -14.34 16.83
CA VAL A 160 -23.29 -13.95 17.76
C VAL A 160 -23.35 -12.48 18.17
N THR A 161 -24.08 -11.62 17.44
CA THR A 161 -24.11 -10.18 17.72
C THR A 161 -25.08 -9.77 18.83
N GLY A 162 -25.96 -10.68 19.28
CA GLY A 162 -26.94 -10.39 20.33
C GLY A 162 -27.88 -9.24 19.97
N GLY A 163 -28.25 -9.11 18.69
CA GLY A 163 -29.12 -8.05 18.17
C GLY A 163 -28.44 -6.69 17.94
N ARG A 164 -27.13 -6.57 18.17
CA ARG A 164 -26.35 -5.37 17.82
C ARG A 164 -26.23 -5.26 16.30
N PRO A 165 -26.36 -4.07 15.71
CA PRO A 165 -26.07 -3.90 14.30
C PRO A 165 -24.56 -4.10 14.03
N ALA A 166 -24.24 -4.76 12.92
CA ALA A 166 -22.86 -5.06 12.52
C ALA A 166 -22.56 -4.55 11.12
N PHE A 167 -21.39 -3.91 10.96
CA PHE A 167 -20.82 -3.49 9.69
C PHE A 167 -19.33 -3.84 9.70
N LEU A 168 -18.96 -4.86 8.94
CA LEU A 168 -17.63 -5.45 8.92
C LEU A 168 -17.14 -5.52 7.47
N PRO A 169 -16.39 -4.51 6.98
CA PRO A 169 -15.72 -4.58 5.68
C PRO A 169 -14.81 -5.80 5.56
N ASN A 170 -14.71 -6.36 4.36
CA ASN A 170 -13.74 -7.39 4.09
C ASN A 170 -12.33 -6.79 3.96
N ARG A 171 -11.34 -7.64 3.76
CA ARG A 171 -9.92 -7.25 3.74
C ARG A 171 -9.59 -6.20 2.69
N ASP A 172 -10.21 -6.30 1.49
CA ASP A 172 -9.98 -5.37 0.39
C ASP A 172 -10.91 -4.14 0.37
N HIS A 173 -11.84 -4.03 1.33
CA HIS A 173 -12.82 -2.96 1.44
C HIS A 173 -13.78 -2.81 0.25
N HIS A 174 -13.86 -3.82 -0.61
CA HIS A 174 -14.83 -3.87 -1.71
C HIS A 174 -16.11 -4.63 -1.37
N SER A 175 -16.20 -5.19 -0.15
CA SER A 175 -17.38 -5.87 0.37
C SER A 175 -17.58 -5.60 1.85
N ALA A 176 -18.81 -5.62 2.32
CA ALA A 176 -19.12 -5.57 3.76
C ALA A 176 -20.04 -6.73 4.14
N TRP A 177 -19.74 -7.35 5.29
CA TRP A 177 -20.60 -8.30 5.96
C TRP A 177 -21.47 -7.55 6.98
N VAL A 178 -22.78 -7.56 6.74
CA VAL A 178 -23.75 -6.88 7.60
C VAL A 178 -24.79 -7.87 8.08
N ASN A 179 -25.37 -7.61 9.26
CA ASN A 179 -26.39 -8.46 9.83
C ASN A 179 -27.82 -7.91 9.61
N THR A 180 -28.81 -8.66 10.00
CA THR A 180 -30.24 -8.30 9.86
C THR A 180 -30.57 -6.99 10.58
N ALA A 181 -29.97 -6.72 11.74
CA ALA A 181 -30.18 -5.48 12.49
C ALA A 181 -29.67 -4.26 11.72
N ALA A 182 -28.47 -4.33 11.14
CA ALA A 182 -27.88 -3.28 10.33
C ALA A 182 -28.69 -3.01 9.05
N MET A 183 -29.11 -4.06 8.33
CA MET A 183 -29.96 -3.95 7.14
C MET A 183 -31.32 -3.31 7.49
N THR A 184 -31.89 -3.66 8.63
CA THR A 184 -33.17 -3.05 9.10
C THR A 184 -33.02 -1.55 9.37
N ILE A 185 -31.92 -1.12 10.00
CA ILE A 185 -31.62 0.30 10.25
C ILE A 185 -31.45 1.04 8.92
N ALA A 186 -30.78 0.44 7.96
CA ALA A 186 -30.53 1.01 6.62
C ALA A 186 -31.75 0.92 5.69
N GLY A 187 -32.84 0.25 6.08
CA GLY A 187 -34.04 0.10 5.26
C GLY A 187 -33.84 -0.80 4.04
N ILE A 188 -32.84 -1.71 4.09
CA ILE A 188 -32.54 -2.63 2.98
C ILE A 188 -33.53 -3.81 3.03
N ASP A 189 -34.31 -3.96 1.95
CA ASP A 189 -35.28 -5.05 1.78
C ASP A 189 -35.26 -5.62 0.33
N THR A 190 -36.22 -6.47 0.00
CA THR A 190 -36.36 -7.08 -1.33
C THR A 190 -36.64 -6.07 -2.45
N ARG A 191 -37.03 -4.83 -2.14
CA ARG A 191 -37.37 -3.77 -3.08
C ARG A 191 -36.26 -2.75 -3.24
N THR A 192 -35.26 -2.77 -2.37
CA THR A 192 -34.12 -1.84 -2.46
C THR A 192 -33.34 -2.13 -3.74
N PRO A 193 -33.20 -1.17 -4.67
CA PRO A 193 -32.44 -1.40 -5.88
C PRO A 193 -30.93 -1.43 -5.59
N ASP A 194 -30.18 -2.09 -6.43
CA ASP A 194 -28.73 -1.98 -6.40
C ASP A 194 -28.31 -0.56 -6.79
N PRO A 195 -27.35 0.04 -6.09
CA PRO A 195 -26.74 1.29 -6.52
C PRO A 195 -26.06 1.14 -7.89
N VAL A 196 -25.91 2.27 -8.60
CA VAL A 196 -25.27 2.27 -9.93
C VAL A 196 -23.86 1.69 -9.89
N ASP A 197 -23.16 1.88 -8.78
CA ASP A 197 -21.75 1.54 -8.54
C ASP A 197 -21.56 0.41 -7.52
N GLY A 198 -22.61 -0.39 -7.23
CA GLY A 198 -22.53 -1.46 -6.25
C GLY A 198 -23.61 -2.52 -6.41
N ARG A 199 -23.52 -3.57 -5.59
CA ARG A 199 -24.46 -4.71 -5.64
C ARG A 199 -24.82 -5.18 -4.23
N ILE A 200 -26.10 -5.49 -4.04
CA ILE A 200 -26.64 -6.16 -2.85
C ILE A 200 -26.78 -7.65 -3.20
N GLU A 201 -26.07 -8.54 -2.50
CA GLU A 201 -26.23 -9.98 -2.69
C GLU A 201 -27.61 -10.45 -2.23
N ARG A 202 -28.23 -11.30 -3.05
CA ARG A 202 -29.59 -11.79 -2.82
C ARG A 202 -29.68 -13.29 -2.98
N ASP A 203 -30.58 -13.90 -2.20
CA ASP A 203 -30.94 -15.30 -2.39
C ASP A 203 -31.88 -15.49 -3.59
N GLU A 204 -32.23 -16.75 -3.90
CA GLU A 204 -33.13 -17.10 -5.01
C GLU A 204 -34.53 -16.47 -4.88
N SER A 205 -34.94 -16.06 -3.68
CA SER A 205 -36.22 -15.36 -3.43
C SER A 205 -36.11 -13.83 -3.55
N GLY A 206 -34.93 -13.29 -3.87
CA GLY A 206 -34.64 -11.87 -3.96
C GLY A 206 -34.39 -11.19 -2.62
N ARG A 207 -34.23 -11.94 -1.52
CA ARG A 207 -33.94 -11.36 -0.20
C ARG A 207 -32.44 -11.05 -0.06
N PRO A 208 -32.07 -9.84 0.47
CA PRO A 208 -30.69 -9.53 0.79
C PRO A 208 -30.07 -10.56 1.73
N THR A 209 -28.86 -11.04 1.40
CA THR A 209 -28.17 -12.09 2.17
C THR A 209 -27.26 -11.53 3.26
N GLY A 210 -26.88 -10.24 3.18
CA GLY A 210 -25.98 -9.59 4.13
C GLY A 210 -24.57 -9.33 3.61
N ALA A 211 -24.29 -9.65 2.35
CA ALA A 211 -23.09 -9.20 1.66
C ALA A 211 -23.44 -8.00 0.75
N LEU A 212 -22.68 -6.90 0.93
CA LEU A 212 -22.83 -5.67 0.16
C LEU A 212 -21.51 -5.36 -0.54
N HIS A 213 -21.55 -4.98 -1.82
CA HIS A 213 -20.34 -4.72 -2.61
C HIS A 213 -20.26 -3.27 -3.07
N ASP A 214 -19.07 -2.70 -3.02
CA ASP A 214 -18.71 -1.35 -3.49
C ASP A 214 -19.75 -0.29 -3.01
N GLY A 215 -20.33 0.48 -3.90
CA GLY A 215 -21.31 1.52 -3.55
C GLY A 215 -22.51 1.06 -2.72
N ALA A 216 -22.84 -0.25 -2.69
CA ALA A 216 -23.89 -0.75 -1.82
C ALA A 216 -23.51 -0.70 -0.32
N MET A 217 -22.23 -0.71 0.00
CA MET A 217 -21.75 -0.57 1.38
C MET A 217 -22.19 0.76 2.00
N ARG A 218 -22.28 1.83 1.21
CA ARG A 218 -22.72 3.16 1.68
C ARG A 218 -24.12 3.14 2.30
N LEU A 219 -24.99 2.26 1.86
CA LEU A 219 -26.35 2.14 2.38
C LEU A 219 -26.37 1.86 3.89
N VAL A 220 -25.39 1.09 4.38
CA VAL A 220 -25.25 0.77 5.81
C VAL A 220 -24.23 1.69 6.48
N ALA A 221 -23.11 1.97 5.82
CA ALA A 221 -22.03 2.81 6.37
C ALA A 221 -22.54 4.20 6.84
N ALA A 222 -23.52 4.78 6.16
CA ALA A 222 -24.15 6.05 6.53
C ALA A 222 -24.84 6.03 7.90
N HIS A 223 -25.14 4.85 8.45
CA HIS A 223 -25.78 4.67 9.77
C HIS A 223 -24.78 4.25 10.86
N VAL A 224 -23.57 3.88 10.48
CA VAL A 224 -22.52 3.56 11.45
C VAL A 224 -22.06 4.84 12.14
N PRO A 225 -21.98 4.86 13.49
CA PRO A 225 -21.45 6.02 14.19
C PRO A 225 -20.06 6.42 13.67
N ALA A 226 -19.90 7.67 13.30
CA ALA A 226 -18.61 8.19 12.83
C ALA A 226 -17.55 8.04 13.93
N ALA A 227 -16.34 7.66 13.54
CA ALA A 227 -15.20 7.67 14.46
C ALA A 227 -14.91 9.12 14.90
N THR A 228 -14.65 9.31 16.19
CA THR A 228 -14.23 10.60 16.73
C THR A 228 -12.81 10.93 16.30
N GLU A 229 -12.45 12.22 16.30
CA GLU A 229 -11.07 12.65 16.02
C GLU A 229 -10.04 11.98 16.92
N ALA A 230 -10.39 11.76 18.20
CA ALA A 230 -9.52 11.05 19.15
C ALA A 230 -9.32 9.58 18.78
N GLU A 231 -10.36 8.90 18.29
CA GLU A 231 -10.24 7.53 17.78
C GLU A 231 -9.40 7.48 16.51
N LEU A 232 -9.58 8.43 15.58
CA LEU A 232 -8.79 8.52 14.36
C LEU A 232 -7.31 8.77 14.66
N LEU A 233 -7.00 9.66 15.61
CA LEU A 233 -5.64 9.90 16.07
C LEU A 233 -5.04 8.64 16.71
N THR A 234 -5.82 7.94 17.53
CA THR A 234 -5.39 6.68 18.16
C THR A 234 -5.13 5.60 17.09
N GLY A 235 -5.98 5.51 16.07
CA GLY A 235 -5.79 4.64 14.92
C GLY A 235 -4.51 4.98 14.14
N LEU A 236 -4.26 6.26 13.87
CA LEU A 236 -3.03 6.72 13.20
C LEU A 236 -1.78 6.32 13.98
N VAL A 237 -1.75 6.55 15.30
CA VAL A 237 -0.60 6.19 16.15
C VAL A 237 -0.38 4.67 16.18
N ALA A 238 -1.45 3.89 16.27
CA ALA A 238 -1.37 2.42 16.20
C ALA A 238 -0.85 1.95 14.82
N GLY A 239 -1.38 2.52 13.74
CA GLY A 239 -0.93 2.21 12.37
C GLY A 239 0.53 2.58 12.15
N GLN A 240 0.95 3.79 12.54
CA GLN A 240 2.36 4.20 12.46
C GLN A 240 3.27 3.27 13.27
N SER A 241 2.86 2.88 14.48
CA SER A 241 3.64 1.94 15.31
C SER A 241 3.78 0.57 14.65
N HIS A 242 2.71 0.08 14.01
CA HIS A 242 2.75 -1.15 13.23
C HIS A 242 3.72 -1.05 12.06
N LEU A 243 3.65 0.03 11.26
CA LEU A 243 4.55 0.26 10.13
C LEU A 243 6.01 0.37 10.59
N HIS A 244 6.27 1.06 11.70
CA HIS A 244 7.62 1.13 12.31
C HIS A 244 8.15 -0.25 12.70
N SER A 245 7.30 -1.16 13.21
CA SER A 245 7.72 -2.52 13.56
C SER A 245 8.15 -3.36 12.34
N LEU A 246 7.76 -2.93 11.14
CA LEU A 246 8.10 -3.53 9.85
C LEU A 246 9.19 -2.75 9.07
N GLY A 247 9.80 -1.74 9.70
CA GLY A 247 10.89 -0.98 9.09
C GLY A 247 10.45 0.17 8.19
N ILE A 248 9.16 0.50 8.15
CA ILE A 248 8.59 1.56 7.30
C ILE A 248 8.57 2.88 8.07
N THR A 249 9.20 3.93 7.51
CA THR A 249 9.31 5.27 8.12
C THR A 249 8.76 6.39 7.24
N SER A 250 8.38 6.07 6.01
CA SER A 250 7.73 7.01 5.09
C SER A 250 6.63 6.30 4.32
N PHE A 251 5.53 7.00 4.03
CA PHE A 251 4.45 6.38 3.28
C PHE A 251 3.56 7.39 2.56
N GLN A 252 2.83 6.89 1.56
CA GLN A 252 1.70 7.59 0.99
C GLN A 252 0.40 6.96 1.51
N ASP A 253 -0.35 7.71 2.35
CA ASP A 253 -1.71 7.31 2.70
C ASP A 253 -2.60 7.51 1.47
N ALA A 254 -3.09 6.39 0.95
CA ALA A 254 -3.80 6.34 -0.32
C ALA A 254 -5.28 6.78 -0.22
N CYS A 255 -5.77 7.12 0.99
CA CYS A 255 -7.15 7.56 1.18
C CYS A 255 -7.27 8.53 2.35
N VAL A 256 -6.93 9.81 2.10
CA VAL A 256 -7.13 10.88 3.09
C VAL A 256 -8.34 11.72 2.70
N GLY A 257 -9.45 11.48 3.39
CA GLY A 257 -10.76 12.01 3.10
C GLY A 257 -11.84 10.98 3.42
N ALA A 258 -13.10 11.36 3.38
CA ALA A 258 -14.20 10.41 3.57
C ALA A 258 -14.38 9.57 2.29
N ALA A 259 -14.17 8.27 2.40
CA ALA A 259 -14.48 7.29 1.34
C ALA A 259 -15.58 6.37 1.84
N ALA A 260 -16.83 6.87 1.81
CA ALA A 260 -17.97 6.17 2.38
C ALA A 260 -18.26 4.83 1.71
N GLU A 261 -17.94 4.71 0.41
CA GLU A 261 -18.03 3.49 -0.38
C GLU A 261 -17.06 2.39 0.05
N LEU A 262 -15.96 2.76 0.72
CA LEU A 262 -14.98 1.86 1.29
C LEU A 262 -15.14 1.73 2.82
N GLY A 263 -16.09 2.44 3.42
CA GLY A 263 -16.27 2.49 4.87
C GLY A 263 -15.15 3.24 5.60
N LEU A 264 -14.35 4.05 4.90
CA LEU A 264 -13.22 4.78 5.47
C LEU A 264 -13.63 6.21 5.88
N PRO A 265 -13.33 6.61 7.14
CA PRO A 265 -13.61 7.95 7.64
C PRO A 265 -12.62 8.99 7.13
N ASP A 266 -12.97 10.28 7.21
CA ASP A 266 -12.04 11.37 6.91
C ASP A 266 -10.95 11.47 7.98
N SER A 267 -9.73 11.12 7.60
CA SER A 267 -8.55 11.08 8.47
C SER A 267 -7.71 12.37 8.45
N PHE A 268 -8.07 13.38 7.64
CA PHE A 268 -7.24 14.57 7.43
C PHE A 268 -6.96 15.33 8.73
N GLY A 269 -7.99 15.53 9.57
CA GLY A 269 -7.85 16.21 10.87
C GLY A 269 -6.93 15.47 11.84
N ALA A 270 -6.95 14.13 11.83
CA ALA A 270 -6.05 13.33 12.66
C ALA A 270 -4.58 13.50 12.29
N TYR A 271 -4.27 13.61 10.99
CA TYR A 271 -2.90 13.90 10.54
C TYR A 271 -2.42 15.29 10.93
N LEU A 272 -3.27 16.32 10.78
CA LEU A 272 -2.93 17.67 11.23
C LEU A 272 -2.64 17.69 12.75
N MET A 273 -3.52 17.07 13.53
CA MET A 273 -3.34 16.97 14.98
C MET A 273 -2.05 16.22 15.34
N ALA A 274 -1.76 15.08 14.68
CA ALA A 274 -0.55 14.31 14.93
C ALA A 274 0.72 15.12 14.60
N ALA A 275 0.70 15.91 13.53
CA ALA A 275 1.79 16.79 13.17
C ALA A 275 1.99 17.92 14.20
N ASP A 276 0.91 18.59 14.60
CA ASP A 276 0.94 19.71 15.58
C ASP A 276 1.41 19.25 16.96
N TYR A 277 1.01 18.06 17.40
CA TYR A 277 1.43 17.49 18.70
C TYR A 277 2.78 16.77 18.64
N GLY A 278 3.45 16.73 17.49
CA GLY A 278 4.73 16.04 17.33
C GLY A 278 4.63 14.52 17.51
N MET A 279 3.47 13.94 17.21
CA MET A 279 3.22 12.49 17.31
C MET A 279 3.51 11.76 15.98
N LEU A 280 3.83 12.51 14.93
CA LEU A 280 4.11 11.95 13.61
C LEU A 280 5.62 11.79 13.44
N ASP A 281 6.12 10.56 13.58
CA ASP A 281 7.54 10.23 13.38
C ASP A 281 7.87 9.88 11.92
N SER A 282 6.88 9.44 11.16
CA SER A 282 6.99 9.12 9.74
C SER A 282 6.90 10.35 8.84
N HIS A 283 7.43 10.26 7.61
CA HIS A 283 7.12 11.18 6.53
C HIS A 283 5.87 10.69 5.79
N VAL A 284 4.85 11.53 5.74
CA VAL A 284 3.56 11.18 5.16
C VAL A 284 3.23 12.07 3.97
N THR A 285 2.93 11.44 2.85
CA THR A 285 2.26 12.07 1.71
C THR A 285 0.80 11.61 1.72
N ALA A 286 -0.13 12.55 1.83
CA ALA A 286 -1.55 12.25 1.72
C ALA A 286 -1.99 12.27 0.26
N ALA A 287 -2.65 11.21 -0.18
CA ALA A 287 -3.46 11.22 -1.37
C ALA A 287 -4.91 11.57 -0.98
N LEU A 288 -5.30 12.81 -1.24
CA LEU A 288 -6.63 13.31 -0.93
C LEU A 288 -7.67 12.57 -1.77
N TRP A 289 -8.70 12.06 -1.11
CA TRP A 289 -9.73 11.27 -1.77
C TRP A 289 -10.57 12.10 -2.74
N TRP A 290 -10.73 11.62 -3.98
CA TRP A 290 -11.66 12.16 -4.97
C TRP A 290 -13.02 11.51 -4.78
N ASP A 291 -13.96 12.26 -4.20
CA ASP A 291 -15.35 11.86 -4.12
C ASP A 291 -16.01 12.01 -5.51
N ARG A 292 -16.32 10.87 -6.12
CA ARG A 292 -16.91 10.83 -7.47
C ARG A 292 -18.31 11.46 -7.55
N ASP A 293 -19.06 11.52 -6.45
CA ASP A 293 -20.39 12.12 -6.41
C ASP A 293 -20.31 13.66 -6.37
N ARG A 294 -19.15 14.25 -5.98
CA ARG A 294 -18.91 15.69 -5.94
C ARG A 294 -18.32 16.24 -7.24
N GLY A 295 -17.76 15.38 -8.07
CA GLY A 295 -17.16 15.75 -9.34
C GLY A 295 -16.16 16.90 -9.25
N LEU A 296 -16.09 17.73 -10.28
CA LEU A 296 -15.14 18.86 -10.36
C LEU A 296 -15.35 19.96 -9.30
N GLY A 297 -16.52 20.00 -8.65
CA GLY A 297 -16.87 21.02 -7.64
C GLY A 297 -16.04 20.94 -6.36
N GLN A 298 -15.31 19.83 -6.13
CA GLN A 298 -14.51 19.62 -4.92
C GLN A 298 -13.07 20.15 -5.01
N ILE A 299 -12.61 20.64 -6.17
CA ILE A 299 -11.21 21.01 -6.39
C ILE A 299 -10.77 22.11 -5.43
N ASP A 300 -11.60 23.09 -5.15
CA ASP A 300 -11.27 24.18 -4.21
C ASP A 300 -11.06 23.65 -2.78
N ASP A 301 -11.83 22.64 -2.34
CA ASP A 301 -11.64 21.99 -1.04
C ASP A 301 -10.33 21.20 -0.98
N LEU A 302 -9.96 20.52 -2.08
CA LEU A 302 -8.67 19.82 -2.18
C LEU A 302 -7.49 20.79 -2.11
N LEU A 303 -7.59 21.94 -2.76
CA LEU A 303 -6.60 23.01 -2.69
C LEU A 303 -6.48 23.56 -1.26
N ALA A 304 -7.59 23.83 -0.59
CA ALA A 304 -7.59 24.31 0.78
C ALA A 304 -6.96 23.29 1.76
N ARG A 305 -7.20 21.99 1.59
CA ARG A 305 -6.53 20.93 2.37
C ARG A 305 -5.02 20.88 2.09
N ARG A 306 -4.61 21.00 0.85
CA ARG A 306 -3.18 21.06 0.49
C ARG A 306 -2.49 22.24 1.18
N GLU A 307 -3.10 23.42 1.20
CA GLU A 307 -2.54 24.60 1.85
C GLU A 307 -2.33 24.41 3.35
N GLN A 308 -3.17 23.60 4.02
CA GLN A 308 -3.04 23.28 5.44
C GLN A 308 -1.94 22.25 5.73
N ALA A 309 -1.52 21.47 4.73
CA ALA A 309 -0.64 20.29 4.89
C ALA A 309 0.56 20.32 3.92
N THR A 310 1.21 21.49 3.76
CA THR A 310 2.35 21.66 2.83
C THR A 310 3.71 21.58 3.50
N ASP A 311 3.77 21.66 4.83
CA ASP A 311 5.01 21.76 5.59
C ASP A 311 5.25 20.59 6.54
N GLY A 312 6.52 20.32 6.85
CA GLY A 312 6.90 19.35 7.86
C GLY A 312 6.80 17.89 7.39
N ARG A 313 6.27 17.04 8.26
CA ARG A 313 6.19 15.59 8.06
C ARG A 313 4.89 15.13 7.37
N PHE A 314 3.94 16.01 7.15
CA PHE A 314 2.66 15.73 6.51
C PHE A 314 2.43 16.67 5.33
N ARG A 315 2.25 16.12 4.13
CA ARG A 315 1.97 16.85 2.89
C ARG A 315 0.77 16.25 2.17
N ALA A 316 -0.14 17.09 1.69
CA ALA A 316 -1.31 16.67 0.93
C ALA A 316 -1.19 17.10 -0.54
N THR A 317 -0.22 16.53 -1.25
CA THR A 317 0.15 16.92 -2.62
C THR A 317 -0.38 16.00 -3.71
N THR A 318 -1.08 14.94 -3.33
CA THR A 318 -1.59 13.92 -4.24
C THR A 318 -3.12 13.86 -4.16
N VAL A 319 -3.78 13.50 -5.26
CA VAL A 319 -5.23 13.19 -5.29
C VAL A 319 -5.41 11.74 -5.72
N LYS A 320 -6.17 10.97 -4.94
CA LYS A 320 -6.54 9.57 -5.23
C LYS A 320 -7.82 9.51 -6.03
N LEU A 321 -7.76 8.91 -7.20
CA LEU A 321 -8.91 8.63 -8.08
C LEU A 321 -9.12 7.12 -8.17
N MET A 322 -10.27 6.64 -7.75
CA MET A 322 -10.66 5.23 -7.84
C MET A 322 -11.41 5.00 -9.15
N LEU A 323 -10.78 4.30 -10.11
CA LEU A 323 -11.35 4.15 -11.44
C LEU A 323 -12.26 2.94 -11.57
N ASP A 324 -12.00 1.88 -10.85
CA ASP A 324 -12.77 0.63 -10.89
C ASP A 324 -12.71 -0.10 -9.54
N GLY A 325 -13.36 -1.27 -9.47
CA GLY A 325 -13.30 -2.16 -8.32
C GLY A 325 -12.31 -3.31 -8.53
N VAL A 326 -12.67 -4.52 -8.05
CA VAL A 326 -11.81 -5.71 -8.07
C VAL A 326 -12.43 -6.86 -8.86
N CYS A 327 -11.60 -7.81 -9.31
CA CYS A 327 -12.06 -8.96 -10.11
C CYS A 327 -12.97 -9.90 -9.33
N GLU A 328 -12.73 -10.10 -8.07
CA GLU A 328 -13.44 -11.00 -7.18
C GLU A 328 -14.92 -10.66 -7.01
N THR A 329 -15.27 -9.38 -7.17
CA THR A 329 -16.65 -8.89 -7.17
C THR A 329 -17.17 -8.58 -8.57
N PHE A 330 -16.37 -8.82 -9.62
CA PHE A 330 -16.66 -8.51 -11.03
C PHE A 330 -16.84 -7.01 -11.29
N THR A 331 -16.21 -6.14 -10.50
CA THR A 331 -16.31 -4.67 -10.63
C THR A 331 -15.07 -4.05 -11.26
N ALA A 332 -13.96 -4.77 -11.40
CA ALA A 332 -12.81 -4.32 -12.19
C ALA A 332 -13.22 -4.11 -13.66
N ALA A 333 -12.87 -2.93 -14.22
CA ALA A 333 -13.25 -2.55 -15.56
C ALA A 333 -12.38 -3.26 -16.62
N MET A 334 -12.97 -4.22 -17.32
CA MET A 334 -12.29 -5.04 -18.31
C MET A 334 -12.67 -4.60 -19.74
N SER A 335 -11.74 -4.68 -20.68
CA SER A 335 -11.98 -4.37 -22.11
C SER A 335 -12.82 -5.41 -22.83
N ALA A 336 -12.97 -6.60 -22.25
CA ALA A 336 -13.82 -7.68 -22.74
C ALA A 336 -14.56 -8.34 -21.56
N PRO A 337 -15.73 -8.95 -21.78
CA PRO A 337 -16.51 -9.57 -20.72
C PRO A 337 -15.73 -10.58 -19.89
N TYR A 338 -16.11 -10.71 -18.62
CA TYR A 338 -15.71 -11.83 -17.79
C TYR A 338 -16.20 -13.16 -18.39
N THR A 339 -15.58 -14.26 -18.02
CA THR A 339 -16.04 -15.59 -18.38
C THR A 339 -16.77 -16.26 -17.20
N ASP A 340 -17.65 -17.22 -17.49
CA ASP A 340 -18.14 -18.16 -16.49
C ASP A 340 -17.06 -19.22 -16.17
N ARG A 341 -17.31 -20.07 -15.17
CA ARG A 341 -16.38 -21.16 -14.80
C ARG A 341 -16.15 -22.20 -15.93
N ALA A 342 -16.99 -22.23 -16.94
CA ALA A 342 -16.83 -23.07 -18.12
C ALA A 342 -16.03 -22.36 -19.25
N GLY A 343 -15.64 -21.10 -19.04
CA GLY A 343 -14.87 -20.30 -19.99
C GLY A 343 -15.74 -19.59 -21.05
N HIS A 344 -17.06 -19.58 -20.93
CA HIS A 344 -17.92 -18.84 -21.85
C HIS A 344 -18.00 -17.36 -21.44
N PRO A 345 -17.96 -16.42 -22.42
CA PRO A 345 -18.16 -15.01 -22.13
C PRO A 345 -19.52 -14.75 -21.48
N THR A 346 -19.54 -13.91 -20.45
CA THR A 346 -20.76 -13.36 -19.84
C THR A 346 -21.16 -12.06 -20.56
N ASP A 347 -22.20 -11.39 -20.10
CA ASP A 347 -22.61 -10.05 -20.57
C ASP A 347 -22.01 -8.92 -19.71
N HIS A 348 -21.10 -9.24 -18.81
CA HIS A 348 -20.57 -8.34 -17.79
C HIS A 348 -19.05 -8.15 -17.93
N SER A 349 -18.60 -6.89 -17.91
CA SER A 349 -17.18 -6.51 -18.06
C SER A 349 -16.68 -5.56 -16.94
N GLY A 350 -17.38 -5.51 -15.81
CA GLY A 350 -17.10 -4.49 -14.78
C GLY A 350 -17.47 -3.09 -15.28
N ARG A 351 -16.94 -2.08 -14.62
CA ARG A 351 -17.21 -0.69 -15.00
C ARG A 351 -16.15 0.28 -14.53
N LEU A 352 -16.05 1.41 -15.23
CA LEU A 352 -15.39 2.60 -14.71
C LEU A 352 -16.33 3.30 -13.71
N PHE A 353 -15.78 3.73 -12.56
CA PHE A 353 -16.52 4.47 -11.54
C PHE A 353 -16.57 5.98 -11.80
N ILE A 354 -15.67 6.49 -12.64
CA ILE A 354 -15.64 7.88 -13.10
C ILE A 354 -15.79 7.87 -14.60
N GLU A 355 -16.78 8.62 -15.11
CA GLU A 355 -16.99 8.73 -16.55
C GLU A 355 -15.76 9.32 -17.25
N ARG A 356 -15.45 8.82 -18.46
CA ARG A 356 -14.21 9.13 -19.18
C ARG A 356 -13.98 10.62 -19.35
N GLU A 357 -15.00 11.37 -19.75
CA GLU A 357 -14.93 12.81 -19.99
C GLU A 357 -14.66 13.58 -18.69
N GLU A 358 -15.30 13.17 -17.61
CA GLU A 358 -15.07 13.75 -16.27
C GLU A 358 -13.66 13.46 -15.78
N LEU A 359 -13.18 12.23 -15.94
CA LEU A 359 -11.82 11.84 -15.57
C LEU A 359 -10.76 12.70 -16.28
N PHE A 360 -10.92 12.91 -17.59
CA PHE A 360 -9.99 13.70 -18.39
C PHE A 360 -9.95 15.15 -17.94
N GLU A 361 -11.13 15.75 -17.66
CA GLU A 361 -11.20 17.11 -17.16
C GLU A 361 -10.66 17.23 -15.72
N ALA A 362 -10.97 16.28 -14.84
CA ALA A 362 -10.41 16.22 -13.49
C ALA A 362 -8.88 16.12 -13.53
N ALA A 363 -8.34 15.18 -14.32
CA ALA A 363 -6.89 15.02 -14.47
C ALA A 363 -6.22 16.30 -14.99
N ARG A 364 -6.83 16.95 -15.99
CA ARG A 364 -6.34 18.21 -16.56
C ARG A 364 -6.30 19.34 -15.52
N ARG A 365 -7.39 19.54 -14.77
CA ARG A 365 -7.49 20.61 -13.76
C ARG A 365 -6.59 20.36 -12.56
N LEU A 366 -6.61 19.14 -12.00
CA LEU A 366 -5.76 18.78 -10.86
C LEU A 366 -4.26 18.88 -11.21
N SER A 367 -3.87 18.41 -12.41
CA SER A 367 -2.49 18.53 -12.86
C SER A 367 -2.08 19.99 -13.10
N ALA A 368 -2.99 20.84 -13.60
CA ALA A 368 -2.73 22.28 -13.78
C ALA A 368 -2.51 22.99 -12.44
N GLU A 369 -3.20 22.53 -11.37
CA GLU A 369 -3.01 22.99 -9.99
C GLU A 369 -1.76 22.37 -9.32
N GLY A 370 -1.02 21.50 -10.00
CA GLY A 370 0.21 20.90 -9.50
C GLY A 370 0.00 19.69 -8.59
N PHE A 371 -1.18 19.08 -8.56
CA PHE A 371 -1.38 17.81 -7.87
C PHE A 371 -0.74 16.65 -8.64
N GLN A 372 -0.13 15.72 -7.90
CA GLN A 372 0.12 14.38 -8.36
C GLN A 372 -1.21 13.60 -8.40
N LEU A 373 -1.37 12.72 -9.39
CA LEU A 373 -2.54 11.84 -9.50
C LEU A 373 -2.13 10.40 -9.16
N HIS A 374 -2.89 9.80 -8.26
CA HIS A 374 -2.76 8.42 -7.82
C HIS A 374 -4.02 7.66 -8.21
N PHE A 375 -3.93 6.79 -9.21
CA PHE A 375 -5.08 6.03 -9.69
C PHE A 375 -5.13 4.65 -9.06
N HIS A 376 -6.32 4.24 -8.60
CA HIS A 376 -6.64 2.82 -8.47
C HIS A 376 -7.05 2.31 -9.85
N ALA A 377 -6.39 1.28 -10.35
CA ALA A 377 -6.67 0.67 -11.64
C ALA A 377 -6.31 -0.83 -11.63
N ILE A 378 -7.33 -1.67 -11.58
CA ILE A 378 -7.24 -3.13 -11.54
C ILE A 378 -7.42 -3.71 -12.94
N GLY A 379 -8.55 -3.41 -13.58
CA GLY A 379 -8.90 -3.91 -14.91
C GLY A 379 -8.12 -3.23 -16.02
N ASP A 380 -7.91 -3.95 -17.10
CA ASP A 380 -7.15 -3.45 -18.25
C ASP A 380 -7.79 -2.21 -18.91
N LEU A 381 -9.12 -2.07 -18.85
CA LEU A 381 -9.81 -0.87 -19.34
C LEU A 381 -9.53 0.33 -18.43
N ALA A 382 -9.49 0.14 -17.10
CA ALA A 382 -9.16 1.21 -16.17
C ALA A 382 -7.72 1.68 -16.35
N VAL A 383 -6.76 0.76 -16.50
CA VAL A 383 -5.35 1.07 -16.79
C VAL A 383 -5.22 1.86 -18.10
N THR A 384 -5.85 1.38 -19.20
CA THR A 384 -5.84 2.08 -20.49
C THR A 384 -6.41 3.49 -20.34
N THR A 385 -7.55 3.63 -19.64
CA THR A 385 -8.24 4.93 -19.47
C THR A 385 -7.41 5.92 -18.65
N ALA A 386 -6.75 5.46 -17.58
CA ALA A 386 -5.82 6.29 -16.80
C ALA A 386 -4.64 6.77 -17.66
N LEU A 387 -4.02 5.86 -18.43
CA LEU A 387 -2.92 6.21 -19.32
C LEU A 387 -3.35 7.17 -20.44
N ASP A 388 -4.58 7.02 -20.96
CA ASP A 388 -5.14 7.95 -21.94
C ASP A 388 -5.36 9.35 -21.34
N ALA A 389 -5.90 9.44 -20.13
CA ALA A 389 -6.08 10.71 -19.41
C ALA A 389 -4.74 11.40 -19.18
N LEU A 390 -3.72 10.64 -18.75
CA LEU A 390 -2.36 11.16 -18.56
C LEU A 390 -1.67 11.54 -19.87
N ALA A 391 -1.89 10.81 -20.96
CA ALA A 391 -1.34 11.15 -22.27
C ALA A 391 -1.87 12.48 -22.81
N ALA A 392 -3.06 12.89 -22.41
CA ALA A 392 -3.66 14.17 -22.79
C ALA A 392 -3.05 15.38 -22.05
N LEU A 393 -2.26 15.16 -20.97
CA LEU A 393 -1.60 16.22 -20.22
C LEU A 393 -0.33 16.73 -20.92
N PRO A 394 0.07 17.99 -20.71
CA PRO A 394 1.35 18.51 -21.21
C PRO A 394 2.52 17.66 -20.68
N ALA A 395 3.44 17.30 -21.56
CA ALA A 395 4.49 16.32 -21.26
C ALA A 395 5.39 16.71 -20.08
N ASP A 396 5.78 17.99 -19.98
CA ASP A 396 6.68 18.45 -18.92
C ASP A 396 6.02 18.41 -17.54
N SER A 397 4.79 18.94 -17.40
CA SER A 397 4.05 18.91 -16.14
C SER A 397 3.71 17.47 -15.71
N ARG A 398 3.30 16.61 -16.66
CA ARG A 398 3.04 15.19 -16.41
C ARG A 398 4.26 14.47 -15.84
N ARG A 399 5.45 14.65 -16.46
CA ARG A 399 6.67 14.00 -15.97
C ARG A 399 7.12 14.56 -14.61
N ALA A 400 7.00 15.87 -14.42
CA ALA A 400 7.34 16.52 -13.16
C ALA A 400 6.45 16.06 -12.00
N ALA A 401 5.15 15.83 -12.25
CA ALA A 401 4.20 15.43 -11.23
C ALA A 401 4.35 13.95 -10.79
N ARG A 402 5.01 13.09 -11.58
CA ARG A 402 5.26 11.68 -11.25
C ARG A 402 3.97 10.92 -10.92
N HIS A 403 2.95 11.10 -11.76
CA HIS A 403 1.68 10.39 -11.60
C HIS A 403 1.90 8.89 -11.55
N HIS A 404 1.07 8.17 -10.79
CA HIS A 404 1.21 6.73 -10.66
C HIS A 404 -0.13 6.00 -10.64
N LEU A 405 -0.09 4.75 -11.10
CA LEU A 405 -1.21 3.82 -11.06
C LEU A 405 -0.88 2.73 -10.05
N ALA A 406 -1.83 2.48 -9.14
CA ALA A 406 -1.73 1.41 -8.15
C ALA A 406 -2.45 0.15 -8.62
N HIS A 407 -2.04 -0.97 -8.05
CA HIS A 407 -2.55 -2.33 -8.22
C HIS A 407 -2.13 -2.97 -9.53
N LEU A 408 -2.54 -2.44 -10.68
CA LEU A 408 -2.08 -2.88 -12.00
C LEU A 408 -2.17 -4.39 -12.19
N GLN A 409 -3.32 -4.97 -11.78
CA GLN A 409 -3.50 -6.41 -11.91
C GLN A 409 -3.51 -6.82 -13.38
N PHE A 410 -4.24 -6.12 -14.24
CA PHE A 410 -4.28 -6.43 -15.67
C PHE A 410 -3.73 -5.29 -16.52
N ILE A 411 -2.66 -5.56 -17.26
CA ILE A 411 -2.06 -4.60 -18.20
C ILE A 411 -2.03 -5.24 -19.59
N THR A 412 -2.69 -4.60 -20.57
CA THR A 412 -2.62 -5.12 -21.94
C THR A 412 -1.20 -5.03 -22.50
N PRO A 413 -0.79 -5.93 -23.40
CA PRO A 413 0.51 -5.82 -24.08
C PRO A 413 0.72 -4.47 -24.79
N ARG A 414 -0.37 -3.85 -25.24
CA ARG A 414 -0.35 -2.53 -25.89
C ARG A 414 0.07 -1.42 -24.93
N ASP A 415 -0.33 -1.50 -23.66
CA ASP A 415 -0.13 -0.43 -22.70
C ASP A 415 1.22 -0.51 -21.98
N MET A 416 1.91 -1.65 -22.04
CA MET A 416 3.18 -1.89 -21.35
C MET A 416 4.23 -0.81 -21.60
N GLY A 417 4.47 -0.42 -22.85
CA GLY A 417 5.48 0.59 -23.20
C GLY A 417 5.08 2.01 -22.80
N ARG A 418 3.79 2.27 -22.63
CA ARG A 418 3.25 3.60 -22.35
C ARG A 418 3.66 4.16 -20.98
N PHE A 419 3.87 3.29 -19.99
CA PHE A 419 4.32 3.74 -18.67
C PHE A 419 5.64 4.49 -18.75
N ALA A 420 6.66 3.91 -19.37
CA ALA A 420 7.96 4.56 -19.55
C ALA A 420 7.87 5.77 -20.48
N GLU A 421 7.13 5.68 -21.59
CA GLU A 421 6.92 6.77 -22.54
C GLU A 421 6.28 8.00 -21.88
N LEU A 422 5.24 7.80 -21.09
CA LEU A 422 4.51 8.86 -20.41
C LEU A 422 5.19 9.31 -19.10
N GLY A 423 6.17 8.56 -18.58
CA GLY A 423 6.83 8.82 -17.30
C GLY A 423 5.92 8.52 -16.10
N VAL A 424 5.01 7.56 -16.26
CA VAL A 424 4.09 7.10 -15.22
C VAL A 424 4.79 6.06 -14.35
N VAL A 425 4.63 6.17 -13.02
CA VAL A 425 5.17 5.19 -12.08
C VAL A 425 4.18 4.03 -11.92
N ALA A 426 4.69 2.81 -11.96
CA ALA A 426 3.90 1.63 -11.64
C ALA A 426 4.03 1.31 -10.14
N ASN A 427 2.91 1.42 -9.42
CA ASN A 427 2.83 1.18 -7.98
C ASN A 427 2.17 -0.18 -7.75
N PHE A 428 2.97 -1.21 -7.47
CA PHE A 428 2.48 -2.57 -7.27
C PHE A 428 2.36 -2.93 -5.79
N GLN A 429 1.47 -3.88 -5.52
CA GLN A 429 1.34 -4.63 -4.28
C GLN A 429 1.84 -6.07 -4.53
N PRO A 430 3.16 -6.30 -4.39
CA PRO A 430 3.75 -7.57 -4.83
C PRO A 430 3.16 -8.81 -4.15
N LEU A 431 2.65 -8.67 -2.93
CA LEU A 431 2.06 -9.79 -2.19
C LEU A 431 0.87 -10.43 -2.93
N TRP A 432 0.19 -9.67 -3.81
CA TRP A 432 -0.93 -10.16 -4.62
C TRP A 432 -0.47 -10.94 -5.86
N ALA A 433 0.80 -10.85 -6.21
CA ALA A 433 1.36 -11.43 -7.42
C ALA A 433 1.77 -12.91 -7.25
N CYS A 434 0.93 -13.70 -6.59
CA CYS A 434 1.12 -15.14 -6.33
C CYS A 434 -0.20 -15.89 -6.49
N ALA A 435 -0.12 -17.20 -6.68
CA ALA A 435 -1.28 -18.09 -6.77
C ALA A 435 -1.79 -18.45 -5.37
N GLU A 436 -2.50 -17.52 -4.72
CA GLU A 436 -3.22 -17.80 -3.49
C GLU A 436 -4.68 -18.23 -3.79
N ALA A 437 -5.40 -18.73 -2.77
CA ALA A 437 -6.75 -19.25 -2.95
C ALA A 437 -7.72 -18.23 -3.57
N GLN A 438 -7.61 -16.93 -3.22
CA GLN A 438 -8.45 -15.88 -3.81
C GLN A 438 -8.18 -15.74 -5.31
N MET A 439 -6.92 -15.75 -5.71
CA MET A 439 -6.52 -15.74 -7.12
C MET A 439 -7.04 -16.97 -7.87
N GLU A 440 -6.84 -18.17 -7.31
CA GLU A 440 -7.19 -19.43 -7.96
C GLU A 440 -8.69 -19.67 -8.04
N GLU A 441 -9.45 -19.26 -7.01
CA GLU A 441 -10.88 -19.56 -6.92
C GLU A 441 -11.79 -18.45 -7.44
N LEU A 442 -11.37 -17.18 -7.30
CA LEU A 442 -12.22 -16.02 -7.54
C LEU A 442 -11.75 -15.12 -8.71
N THR A 443 -10.51 -15.28 -9.19
CA THR A 443 -10.00 -14.48 -10.31
C THR A 443 -9.76 -15.34 -11.57
N LEU A 444 -8.83 -16.30 -11.51
CA LEU A 444 -8.41 -17.08 -12.68
C LEU A 444 -9.55 -17.77 -13.44
N PRO A 445 -10.59 -18.34 -12.81
CA PRO A 445 -11.69 -18.98 -13.53
C PRO A 445 -12.54 -18.03 -14.37
N PHE A 446 -12.44 -16.71 -14.12
CA PHE A 446 -13.36 -15.71 -14.67
C PHE A 446 -12.74 -14.73 -15.66
N VAL A 447 -11.42 -14.78 -15.87
CA VAL A 447 -10.73 -13.81 -16.74
C VAL A 447 -10.28 -14.37 -18.08
N GLY A 448 -10.36 -15.70 -18.26
CA GLY A 448 -9.91 -16.39 -19.47
C GLY A 448 -8.38 -16.49 -19.57
N ALA A 449 -7.91 -17.46 -20.38
CA ALA A 449 -6.50 -17.86 -20.41
C ALA A 449 -5.55 -16.74 -20.88
N GLU A 450 -5.96 -15.90 -21.81
CA GLU A 450 -5.11 -14.82 -22.32
C GLU A 450 -4.90 -13.74 -21.25
N ARG A 451 -5.97 -13.24 -20.62
CA ARG A 451 -5.88 -12.20 -19.59
C ARG A 451 -5.22 -12.70 -18.31
N ALA A 452 -5.32 -13.99 -18.01
CA ALA A 452 -4.58 -14.60 -16.90
C ALA A 452 -3.07 -14.34 -16.99
N LEU A 453 -2.51 -14.17 -18.18
CA LEU A 453 -1.10 -13.86 -18.44
C LEU A 453 -0.76 -12.37 -18.31
N TRP A 454 -1.75 -11.48 -18.21
CA TRP A 454 -1.53 -10.03 -18.13
C TRP A 454 -1.37 -9.51 -16.70
N GLN A 455 -1.38 -10.40 -15.72
CA GLN A 455 -1.42 -10.03 -14.31
C GLN A 455 -0.04 -9.69 -13.75
N TYR A 456 0.00 -8.60 -12.98
CA TYR A 456 1.17 -8.17 -12.19
C TYR A 456 2.49 -8.27 -12.96
N GLN A 457 2.58 -7.60 -14.10
CA GLN A 457 3.70 -7.69 -15.05
C GLN A 457 4.90 -6.84 -14.59
N ILE A 458 5.36 -7.04 -13.36
CA ILE A 458 6.41 -6.25 -12.70
C ILE A 458 7.73 -6.33 -13.47
N GLY A 459 8.19 -7.55 -13.79
CA GLY A 459 9.45 -7.78 -14.51
C GLY A 459 9.46 -7.16 -15.90
N SER A 460 8.34 -7.29 -16.62
CA SER A 460 8.20 -6.71 -17.97
C SER A 460 8.24 -5.19 -17.96
N LEU A 461 7.51 -4.52 -17.05
CA LEU A 461 7.53 -3.07 -16.92
C LEU A 461 8.91 -2.56 -16.52
N LEU A 462 9.58 -3.23 -15.57
CA LEU A 462 10.94 -2.90 -15.18
C LEU A 462 11.91 -3.03 -16.37
N GLY A 463 11.79 -4.10 -17.15
CA GLY A 463 12.59 -4.34 -18.35
C GLY A 463 12.38 -3.29 -19.45
N LEU A 464 11.21 -2.67 -19.52
CA LEU A 464 10.89 -1.56 -20.42
C LEU A 464 11.32 -0.18 -19.88
N GLY A 465 11.96 -0.13 -18.71
CA GLY A 465 12.46 1.11 -18.12
C GLY A 465 11.39 1.91 -17.35
N THR A 466 10.26 1.30 -17.04
CA THR A 466 9.25 1.90 -16.16
C THR A 466 9.79 2.01 -14.74
N ARG A 467 9.61 3.15 -14.11
CA ARG A 467 9.93 3.31 -12.69
C ARG A 467 8.87 2.60 -11.85
N ILE A 468 9.33 1.82 -10.88
CA ILE A 468 8.48 1.03 -10.00
C ILE A 468 8.59 1.55 -8.57
N ALA A 469 7.47 1.65 -7.89
CA ALA A 469 7.36 1.80 -6.45
C ALA A 469 6.47 0.68 -5.91
N PHE A 470 6.73 0.23 -4.69
CA PHE A 470 5.90 -0.75 -4.00
C PHE A 470 5.13 -0.12 -2.85
N GLY A 471 3.95 -0.64 -2.62
CA GLY A 471 3.10 -0.32 -1.49
C GLY A 471 2.35 -1.56 -1.05
N SER A 472 2.00 -1.64 0.22
CA SER A 472 1.37 -2.83 0.79
C SER A 472 -0.13 -2.90 0.61
N ASP A 473 -0.74 -1.74 0.49
CA ASP A 473 -2.20 -1.58 0.61
C ASP A 473 -2.75 -2.08 1.97
N TRP A 474 -1.90 -2.04 3.04
CA TRP A 474 -2.37 -2.43 4.37
C TRP A 474 -3.52 -1.50 4.83
N PRO A 475 -4.64 -2.06 5.37
CA PRO A 475 -4.82 -3.43 5.90
C PRO A 475 -5.33 -4.46 4.88
N VAL A 476 -5.49 -4.11 3.61
CA VAL A 476 -5.93 -5.05 2.55
C VAL A 476 -5.03 -6.29 2.49
N SER A 477 -3.73 -6.11 2.62
CA SER A 477 -2.77 -7.19 2.78
C SER A 477 -1.77 -6.88 3.91
N SER A 478 -0.78 -7.74 4.12
CA SER A 478 0.25 -7.48 5.13
C SER A 478 1.11 -6.29 4.73
N ALA A 479 1.40 -5.39 5.68
CA ALA A 479 2.34 -4.29 5.45
C ALA A 479 3.83 -4.74 5.46
N ASP A 480 4.14 -6.02 5.61
CA ASP A 480 5.51 -6.51 5.75
C ASP A 480 6.28 -6.46 4.42
N PRO A 481 7.22 -5.49 4.22
CA PRO A 481 7.98 -5.37 2.98
C PRO A 481 8.81 -6.62 2.66
N LEU A 482 9.20 -7.41 3.66
CA LEU A 482 9.99 -8.62 3.45
C LEU A 482 9.15 -9.73 2.82
N GLN A 483 7.85 -9.80 3.13
CA GLN A 483 6.91 -10.69 2.46
C GLN A 483 6.64 -10.25 1.01
N GLU A 484 6.47 -8.94 0.81
CA GLU A 484 6.29 -8.33 -0.51
C GLU A 484 7.52 -8.56 -1.41
N ILE A 485 8.74 -8.31 -0.88
CA ILE A 485 10.01 -8.57 -1.58
C ILE A 485 10.13 -10.06 -1.91
N HIS A 486 9.76 -10.94 -0.96
CA HIS A 486 9.79 -12.38 -1.19
C HIS A 486 8.94 -12.77 -2.40
N VAL A 487 7.69 -12.27 -2.48
CA VAL A 487 6.79 -12.57 -3.62
C VAL A 487 7.29 -11.92 -4.91
N ALA A 488 7.79 -10.67 -4.86
CA ALA A 488 8.34 -10.01 -6.04
C ALA A 488 9.51 -10.80 -6.67
N VAL A 489 10.30 -11.47 -5.84
CA VAL A 489 11.49 -12.25 -6.28
C VAL A 489 11.13 -13.69 -6.62
N ASN A 490 10.25 -14.34 -5.86
CA ASN A 490 9.99 -15.79 -5.98
C ASN A 490 8.64 -16.11 -6.64
N ARG A 491 7.70 -15.17 -6.70
CA ARG A 491 6.33 -15.34 -7.25
C ARG A 491 5.52 -16.42 -6.53
N VAL A 492 5.85 -16.67 -5.26
CA VAL A 492 5.16 -17.58 -4.34
C VAL A 492 5.02 -16.91 -2.97
N LEU A 493 4.04 -17.32 -2.17
CA LEU A 493 3.97 -16.90 -0.76
C LEU A 493 5.11 -17.51 0.05
N SER A 494 5.61 -16.78 1.04
CA SER A 494 6.55 -17.35 2.00
C SER A 494 5.84 -18.34 2.93
N GLY A 495 6.58 -19.30 3.48
CA GLY A 495 6.04 -20.25 4.46
C GLY A 495 5.45 -19.59 5.72
N ARG A 496 5.82 -18.33 6.04
CA ARG A 496 5.20 -17.55 7.15
C ARG A 496 3.75 -17.13 6.86
N LEU A 497 3.41 -16.90 5.59
CA LEU A 497 2.05 -16.52 5.17
C LEU A 497 1.28 -17.70 4.57
N GLY A 498 1.97 -18.79 4.26
CA GLY A 498 1.37 -20.04 3.77
C GLY A 498 0.38 -20.64 4.77
N ARG A 499 -0.62 -21.35 4.28
CA ARG A 499 -1.59 -22.04 5.13
C ARG A 499 -0.93 -23.27 5.79
N PRO A 500 -0.98 -23.46 7.12
CA PRO A 500 -0.61 -24.72 7.73
C PRO A 500 -1.44 -25.86 7.14
N GLY A 501 -0.77 -26.86 6.54
CA GLY A 501 -1.43 -28.05 5.97
C GLY A 501 -1.93 -27.90 4.53
N MET A 502 -1.76 -26.74 3.87
CA MET A 502 -1.80 -26.66 2.41
C MET A 502 -0.39 -26.88 1.85
N PRO A 503 -0.24 -27.56 0.69
CA PRO A 503 1.02 -27.54 -0.01
C PRO A 503 1.42 -26.06 -0.20
N GLU A 504 2.65 -25.72 0.17
CA GLU A 504 3.25 -24.45 -0.25
C GLU A 504 2.93 -24.30 -1.72
N CYS A 505 2.59 -23.10 -2.16
CA CYS A 505 2.36 -22.83 -3.59
C CYS A 505 3.70 -23.07 -4.29
N GLU A 506 3.96 -24.33 -4.61
CA GLU A 506 5.27 -24.79 -5.14
C GLU A 506 5.54 -24.21 -6.54
N ASN A 507 4.48 -23.75 -7.22
CA ASN A 507 4.59 -23.23 -8.57
C ASN A 507 4.54 -21.70 -8.57
N PRO A 508 5.63 -21.02 -8.96
CA PRO A 508 5.67 -19.58 -9.10
C PRO A 508 4.58 -19.08 -10.09
N PHE A 509 3.80 -18.08 -9.67
CA PHE A 509 2.82 -17.44 -10.54
C PHE A 509 3.50 -16.49 -11.51
N LEU A 510 3.42 -16.79 -12.83
CA LEU A 510 4.07 -16.02 -13.88
C LEU A 510 5.57 -15.75 -13.56
N PRO A 511 6.41 -16.80 -13.51
CA PRO A 511 7.79 -16.68 -13.02
C PRO A 511 8.66 -15.71 -13.83
N ASP A 512 8.34 -15.47 -15.10
CA ASP A 512 9.03 -14.49 -15.95
C ASP A 512 8.84 -13.04 -15.48
N GLN A 513 7.91 -12.80 -14.55
CA GLN A 513 7.67 -11.50 -13.94
C GLN A 513 8.42 -11.29 -12.63
N ALA A 514 9.21 -12.25 -12.20
CA ALA A 514 10.11 -12.13 -11.04
C ALA A 514 11.19 -11.06 -11.30
N ILE A 515 11.58 -10.36 -10.23
CA ILE A 515 12.63 -9.33 -10.28
C ILE A 515 13.76 -9.68 -9.30
N THR A 516 14.87 -8.95 -9.38
CA THR A 516 16.00 -9.14 -8.46
C THR A 516 15.71 -8.57 -7.08
N VAL A 517 16.41 -9.08 -6.04
CA VAL A 517 16.35 -8.54 -4.67
C VAL A 517 16.70 -7.05 -4.64
N ASP A 518 17.74 -6.63 -5.39
CA ASP A 518 18.11 -5.22 -5.50
C ASP A 518 16.95 -4.36 -6.02
N ALA A 519 16.30 -4.77 -7.10
CA ALA A 519 15.19 -4.03 -7.69
C ALA A 519 13.98 -3.97 -6.73
N ALA A 520 13.70 -5.06 -6.01
CA ALA A 520 12.60 -5.10 -5.04
C ALA A 520 12.87 -4.21 -3.81
N VAL A 521 14.10 -4.22 -3.28
CA VAL A 521 14.51 -3.31 -2.19
C VAL A 521 14.48 -1.86 -2.67
N ASP A 522 14.95 -1.56 -3.89
CA ASP A 522 14.89 -0.21 -4.44
C ASP A 522 13.45 0.28 -4.63
N ALA A 523 12.52 -0.60 -4.99
CA ALA A 523 11.11 -0.26 -5.13
C ALA A 523 10.46 0.14 -3.79
N PHE A 524 10.88 -0.44 -2.66
CA PHE A 524 10.45 -0.06 -1.30
C PHE A 524 11.27 1.06 -0.65
N THR A 525 12.33 1.54 -1.26
CA THR A 525 13.19 2.57 -0.70
C THR A 525 13.24 3.79 -1.63
N SER A 526 14.18 3.82 -2.57
CA SER A 526 14.35 4.94 -3.52
C SER A 526 13.17 5.10 -4.48
N GLY A 527 12.42 4.04 -4.80
CA GLY A 527 11.21 4.07 -5.60
C GLY A 527 10.08 4.83 -4.92
N VAL A 528 9.82 4.52 -3.64
CA VAL A 528 8.83 5.23 -2.83
C VAL A 528 9.25 6.67 -2.59
N ALA A 529 10.52 6.91 -2.24
CA ALA A 529 11.02 8.27 -2.07
C ALA A 529 10.83 9.11 -3.34
N TRP A 530 11.08 8.52 -4.51
CA TRP A 530 10.87 9.19 -5.79
C TRP A 530 9.41 9.53 -6.04
N VAL A 531 8.49 8.58 -5.91
CA VAL A 531 7.07 8.84 -6.20
C VAL A 531 6.50 9.88 -5.25
N ASN A 532 7.01 9.96 -4.03
CA ASN A 532 6.61 10.93 -3.01
C ASN A 532 7.38 12.27 -3.07
N HIS A 533 8.20 12.51 -4.10
CA HIS A 533 9.04 13.72 -4.21
C HIS A 533 9.92 13.95 -2.96
N ALA A 534 10.47 12.88 -2.41
CA ALA A 534 11.27 12.88 -1.17
C ALA A 534 12.67 12.27 -1.36
N GLU A 535 13.12 12.04 -2.60
CA GLU A 535 14.40 11.38 -2.91
C GLU A 535 15.64 12.16 -2.47
N ASP A 536 15.50 13.45 -2.21
CA ASP A 536 16.56 14.28 -1.63
C ASP A 536 16.55 14.26 -0.10
N VAL A 537 15.54 13.63 0.51
CA VAL A 537 15.35 13.58 1.97
C VAL A 537 15.54 12.17 2.50
N THR A 538 14.98 11.15 1.85
CA THR A 538 14.96 9.76 2.33
C THR A 538 15.14 8.75 1.18
N GLY A 539 15.04 7.44 1.48
CA GLY A 539 15.15 6.35 0.51
C GLY A 539 16.59 5.93 0.18
N ARG A 540 17.60 6.65 0.69
CA ARG A 540 19.02 6.32 0.57
C ARG A 540 19.78 6.76 1.83
N LEU A 541 20.88 6.09 2.15
CA LEU A 541 21.77 6.47 3.26
C LEU A 541 22.96 7.25 2.71
N LEU A 542 22.79 8.57 2.53
CA LEU A 542 23.83 9.50 2.12
C LEU A 542 24.00 10.61 3.14
N PRO A 543 25.22 11.17 3.32
CA PRO A 543 25.42 12.34 4.17
C PRO A 543 24.47 13.49 3.78
N GLY A 544 23.81 14.07 4.79
CA GLY A 544 22.80 15.12 4.64
C GLY A 544 21.37 14.63 4.49
N MET A 545 21.15 13.35 4.16
CA MET A 545 19.81 12.76 4.11
C MET A 545 19.32 12.40 5.52
N ARG A 546 18.02 12.32 5.69
CA ARG A 546 17.39 11.87 6.93
C ARG A 546 17.91 10.48 7.32
N ALA A 547 18.20 10.31 8.58
CA ALA A 547 18.68 9.04 9.12
C ALA A 547 17.52 8.08 9.38
N ASP A 548 16.95 7.56 8.29
CA ASP A 548 15.90 6.54 8.27
C ASP A 548 16.56 5.20 7.95
N VAL A 549 16.64 4.31 8.93
CA VAL A 549 17.38 3.04 8.82
C VAL A 549 16.54 1.88 9.33
N VAL A 550 16.51 0.79 8.58
CA VAL A 550 16.02 -0.51 9.06
C VAL A 550 17.19 -1.48 9.22
N VAL A 551 17.21 -2.19 10.33
CA VAL A 551 18.19 -3.26 10.63
C VAL A 551 17.47 -4.60 10.53
N LEU A 552 18.01 -5.50 9.71
CA LEU A 552 17.48 -6.85 9.46
C LEU A 552 18.38 -7.90 10.11
N ASP A 553 17.79 -8.99 10.58
CA ASP A 553 18.54 -10.10 11.18
C ASP A 553 19.33 -10.94 10.17
N GLN A 554 18.97 -10.87 8.88
CA GLN A 554 19.64 -11.58 7.78
C GLN A 554 20.06 -10.62 6.66
N ASP A 555 21.06 -11.02 5.88
CA ASP A 555 21.52 -10.27 4.70
C ASP A 555 20.78 -10.75 3.44
N LEU A 556 19.76 -10.00 3.01
CA LEU A 556 18.91 -10.30 1.85
C LEU A 556 19.69 -10.55 0.55
N PHE A 557 20.89 -10.01 0.43
CA PHE A 557 21.72 -10.12 -0.78
C PHE A 557 22.60 -11.38 -0.79
N THR A 558 22.62 -12.16 0.30
CA THR A 558 23.47 -13.36 0.45
C THR A 558 22.70 -14.62 0.83
N ILE A 559 21.51 -14.49 1.42
CA ILE A 559 20.64 -15.63 1.72
C ILE A 559 20.01 -16.21 0.44
N PRO A 560 19.58 -17.47 0.44
CA PRO A 560 18.75 -17.99 -0.65
C PRO A 560 17.48 -17.16 -0.82
N PRO A 561 17.03 -16.87 -2.07
CA PRO A 561 15.82 -16.07 -2.29
C PRO A 561 14.57 -16.63 -1.58
N GLY A 562 14.46 -17.96 -1.43
CA GLY A 562 13.37 -18.60 -0.70
C GLY A 562 13.31 -18.24 0.79
N ASP A 563 14.43 -17.81 1.38
CA ASP A 563 14.53 -17.48 2.81
C ASP A 563 14.20 -16.00 3.10
N ILE A 564 14.02 -15.14 2.08
CA ILE A 564 13.71 -13.70 2.25
C ILE A 564 12.52 -13.49 3.21
N GLY A 565 11.44 -14.22 3.02
CA GLY A 565 10.24 -14.11 3.85
C GLY A 565 10.42 -14.57 5.30
N SER A 566 11.52 -15.21 5.66
CA SER A 566 11.86 -15.59 7.04
C SER A 566 12.64 -14.49 7.79
N THR A 567 13.14 -13.50 7.07
CA THR A 567 13.88 -12.35 7.64
C THR A 567 12.97 -11.50 8.53
N SER A 568 13.55 -10.92 9.57
CA SER A 568 12.82 -10.08 10.53
C SER A 568 13.50 -8.73 10.74
N VAL A 569 12.69 -7.71 11.03
CA VAL A 569 13.18 -6.39 11.43
C VAL A 569 13.65 -6.45 12.88
N VAL A 570 14.87 -6.04 13.13
CA VAL A 570 15.50 -5.98 14.46
C VAL A 570 15.35 -4.60 15.08
N ALA A 571 15.50 -3.57 14.27
CA ALA A 571 15.37 -2.18 14.72
C ALA A 571 14.96 -1.28 13.55
N THR A 572 14.24 -0.22 13.89
CA THR A 572 13.87 0.86 12.96
C THR A 572 14.26 2.20 13.56
N VAL A 573 14.97 2.99 12.79
CA VAL A 573 15.38 4.36 13.12
C VAL A 573 14.65 5.31 12.17
N ALA A 574 13.92 6.28 12.73
CA ALA A 574 13.23 7.33 11.98
C ALA A 574 13.83 8.69 12.36
N GLY A 575 14.48 9.37 11.42
CA GLY A 575 15.13 10.65 11.67
C GLY A 575 16.11 10.59 12.84
N GLY A 576 16.93 9.54 12.93
CA GLY A 576 17.91 9.35 14.00
C GLY A 576 17.36 8.86 15.35
N THR A 577 16.04 8.70 15.47
CA THR A 577 15.39 8.17 16.68
C THR A 577 15.02 6.71 16.48
N VAL A 578 15.37 5.85 17.44
CA VAL A 578 14.93 4.44 17.43
C VAL A 578 13.45 4.38 17.77
N VAL A 579 12.61 4.02 16.80
CA VAL A 579 11.14 3.94 16.93
C VAL A 579 10.66 2.50 17.15
N TYR A 580 11.50 1.51 16.80
CA TYR A 580 11.23 0.09 17.04
C TYR A 580 12.53 -0.67 17.34
N GLY A 581 12.47 -1.73 18.15
CA GLY A 581 13.60 -2.55 18.60
C GLY A 581 14.18 -2.11 19.94
N ASP A 582 15.33 -2.66 20.32
CA ASP A 582 15.96 -2.36 21.62
C ASP A 582 16.33 -0.88 21.70
N ARG A 583 15.72 -0.19 22.68
CA ARG A 583 15.94 1.23 23.00
C ARG A 583 17.22 1.48 23.78
#